data_2960017bfa6e2ec39bdece30efc75af9
#
_entry.id   2960017bfa6e2ec39bdece30efc75af9
#
_cell.length_a   1.000
_cell.length_b   1.000
_cell.length_c   1.000
_cell.angle_alpha   90.00
_cell.angle_beta   90.00
_cell.angle_gamma   90.00
#
_symmetry.space_group_name_H-M   'P 1'
#
loop_
_entity.id
_entity.type
_entity.pdbx_description
1 polymer ?
#
loop_
_entity_poly.entity_id
_entity_poly.type
_entity_poly.pdbx_seq_one_letter_code
_entity_poly.pdbx_strand_id
1 'polypeptide(L)'
;MVNVSVVGYGTIGSGVVEVLQTNTEVIAQRAGEEIAVKYILDLRDFPGDPNADKIVHDYDIIDKDEDVQVVVECMGGVEPAYTFVKRALLNGRSVATSNKELVAKHGAELIAIAHEKNINFLFEASVGGGIPIIRPLVQCLTADVIEEVSGILNGTTNYMLTRMKEEGISFEEALKEAQEKGYAELHPEADVEGYDACRKIAILSSLAFGQQVDFEDIYTEGITSITAEDIRYATAMNKSIKLLGNSWRVDGKIYAMVCPMLLDNAHPLSGVNDVFNAIFVRGNMVDETMFYGKGAGKLPTASAVAADVVDCVKHTGKNIKILWNPEKLTLSDLGDFERQYFVRMPADAEAKAITAAFGAVEMVSVEGINEKAFITGVMKESAFNEAAEKAGHIINRIRLD
;
A
#
# COMPACT_ATOMS: atom_id res chain seq x y z
N MET A 1 32.01 1.43 13.95
CA MET A 1 31.57 1.30 12.54
C MET A 1 30.70 0.05 12.45
N VAL A 2 29.50 0.18 11.91
CA VAL A 2 28.53 -0.90 11.75
C VAL A 2 28.59 -1.42 10.33
N ASN A 3 28.74 -2.73 10.17
CA ASN A 3 28.76 -3.37 8.85
C ASN A 3 27.35 -3.83 8.44
N VAL A 4 26.96 -3.46 7.25
CA VAL A 4 25.66 -3.78 6.63
C VAL A 4 25.89 -4.63 5.40
N SER A 5 25.02 -5.61 5.17
CA SER A 5 24.97 -6.38 3.93
C SER A 5 23.66 -6.14 3.20
N VAL A 6 23.74 -5.90 1.89
CA VAL A 6 22.56 -5.68 1.03
C VAL A 6 22.30 -6.95 0.23
N VAL A 7 21.09 -7.50 0.33
CA VAL A 7 20.64 -8.72 -0.31
C VAL A 7 19.68 -8.37 -1.45
N GLY A 8 20.13 -8.54 -2.69
CA GLY A 8 19.50 -8.06 -3.91
C GLY A 8 20.06 -6.70 -4.36
N TYR A 9 20.76 -6.68 -5.50
CA TYR A 9 21.36 -5.46 -6.08
C TYR A 9 20.61 -5.00 -7.33
N GLY A 10 19.28 -5.05 -7.24
CA GLY A 10 18.37 -4.47 -8.22
C GLY A 10 18.20 -2.97 -8.02
N THR A 11 17.09 -2.43 -8.51
CA THR A 11 16.76 -0.99 -8.43
C THR A 11 16.81 -0.47 -6.99
N ILE A 12 16.20 -1.17 -6.04
CA ILE A 12 16.14 -0.70 -4.65
C ILE A 12 17.46 -0.92 -3.93
N GLY A 13 18.06 -2.11 -4.02
CA GLY A 13 19.32 -2.41 -3.34
C GLY A 13 20.47 -1.51 -3.78
N SER A 14 20.61 -1.26 -5.10
CA SER A 14 21.59 -0.28 -5.61
C SER A 14 21.30 1.14 -5.13
N GLY A 15 20.02 1.50 -5.00
CA GLY A 15 19.58 2.76 -4.41
C GLY A 15 19.97 2.89 -2.93
N VAL A 16 19.81 1.82 -2.14
CA VAL A 16 20.21 1.82 -0.72
C VAL A 16 21.71 2.05 -0.58
N VAL A 17 22.53 1.34 -1.37
CA VAL A 17 23.98 1.55 -1.39
C VAL A 17 24.31 2.99 -1.75
N GLU A 18 23.65 3.55 -2.80
CA GLU A 18 23.83 4.94 -3.22
C GLU A 18 23.47 5.93 -2.09
N VAL A 19 22.33 5.76 -1.41
CA VAL A 19 21.91 6.63 -0.29
C VAL A 19 22.91 6.57 0.87
N LEU A 20 23.32 5.36 1.28
CA LEU A 20 24.27 5.17 2.38
C LEU A 20 25.64 5.79 2.07
N GLN A 21 26.11 5.72 0.83
CA GLN A 21 27.38 6.29 0.41
C GLN A 21 27.31 7.81 0.18
N THR A 22 26.22 8.30 -0.42
CA THR A 22 26.08 9.75 -0.71
C THR A 22 25.89 10.56 0.56
N ASN A 23 25.13 10.05 1.54
CA ASN A 23 24.75 10.75 2.75
C ASN A 23 25.55 10.26 3.98
N THR A 24 26.72 9.67 3.80
CA THR A 24 27.51 8.99 4.87
C THR A 24 27.66 9.84 6.12
N GLU A 25 28.06 11.12 5.99
CA GLU A 25 28.28 12.00 7.14
C GLU A 25 27.01 12.28 7.94
N VAL A 26 25.90 12.60 7.26
CA VAL A 26 24.61 12.87 7.89
C VAL A 26 24.06 11.60 8.54
N ILE A 27 24.22 10.45 7.89
CA ILE A 27 23.78 9.15 8.39
C ILE A 27 24.58 8.77 9.64
N ALA A 28 25.92 8.89 9.60
CA ALA A 28 26.78 8.60 10.75
C ALA A 28 26.44 9.50 11.95
N GLN A 29 26.21 10.79 11.72
CA GLN A 29 25.81 11.73 12.76
C GLN A 29 24.47 11.32 13.41
N ARG A 30 23.50 10.90 12.62
CA ARG A 30 22.17 10.50 13.10
C ARG A 30 22.16 9.11 13.74
N ALA A 31 22.92 8.18 13.21
CA ALA A 31 23.06 6.83 13.72
C ALA A 31 23.92 6.78 15.02
N GLY A 32 24.80 7.77 15.21
CA GLY A 32 25.81 7.79 16.27
C GLY A 32 27.07 6.99 15.94
N GLU A 33 27.08 6.29 14.82
CA GLU A 33 28.20 5.48 14.31
C GLU A 33 28.29 5.52 12.80
N GLU A 34 29.48 5.27 12.24
CA GLU A 34 29.65 5.06 10.80
C GLU A 34 29.00 3.75 10.35
N ILE A 35 28.35 3.78 9.20
CA ILE A 35 27.70 2.62 8.56
C ILE A 35 28.44 2.32 7.25
N ALA A 36 28.90 1.07 7.09
CA ALA A 36 29.60 0.62 5.90
C ALA A 36 28.90 -0.58 5.24
N VAL A 37 28.74 -0.53 3.92
CA VAL A 37 28.30 -1.70 3.14
C VAL A 37 29.49 -2.64 2.97
N LYS A 38 29.42 -3.81 3.62
CA LYS A 38 30.48 -4.84 3.60
C LYS A 38 30.27 -5.83 2.45
N TYR A 39 29.05 -6.33 2.27
CA TYR A 39 28.70 -7.27 1.20
C TYR A 39 27.43 -6.84 0.47
N ILE A 40 27.37 -7.23 -0.79
CA ILE A 40 26.20 -7.10 -1.65
C ILE A 40 25.95 -8.48 -2.27
N LEU A 41 24.81 -9.09 -1.96
CA LEU A 41 24.41 -10.38 -2.52
C LEU A 41 23.60 -10.17 -3.79
N ASP A 42 24.07 -10.70 -4.89
CA ASP A 42 23.30 -10.84 -6.14
C ASP A 42 23.85 -12.02 -6.94
N LEU A 43 23.01 -12.65 -7.74
CA LEU A 43 23.41 -13.75 -8.62
C LEU A 43 24.17 -13.29 -9.87
N ARG A 44 24.07 -11.99 -10.18
CA ARG A 44 24.71 -11.35 -11.34
C ARG A 44 26.03 -10.69 -10.95
N ASP A 45 26.95 -10.63 -11.92
CA ASP A 45 28.13 -9.76 -11.83
C ASP A 45 27.80 -8.35 -12.32
N PHE A 46 28.50 -7.36 -11.76
CA PHE A 46 28.35 -5.95 -12.12
C PHE A 46 29.71 -5.36 -12.51
N PRO A 47 30.26 -5.77 -13.67
CA PRO A 47 31.58 -5.30 -14.09
C PRO A 47 31.56 -3.78 -14.31
N GLY A 48 32.54 -3.09 -13.69
CA GLY A 48 32.67 -1.64 -13.75
C GLY A 48 31.84 -0.87 -12.72
N ASP A 49 31.02 -1.54 -11.91
CA ASP A 49 30.35 -0.91 -10.77
C ASP A 49 31.40 -0.59 -9.67
N PRO A 50 31.33 0.60 -9.04
CA PRO A 50 32.24 0.97 -7.93
C PRO A 50 32.22 0.00 -6.74
N ASN A 51 31.19 -0.80 -6.59
CA ASN A 51 31.01 -1.78 -5.51
C ASN A 51 31.23 -3.23 -5.99
N ALA A 52 31.80 -3.46 -7.18
CA ALA A 52 31.99 -4.80 -7.72
C ALA A 52 32.81 -5.72 -6.81
N ASP A 53 33.74 -5.17 -6.05
CA ASP A 53 34.57 -5.87 -5.08
C ASP A 53 33.79 -6.38 -3.83
N LYS A 54 32.58 -5.87 -3.60
CA LYS A 54 31.68 -6.26 -2.47
C LYS A 54 30.65 -7.29 -2.89
N ILE A 55 30.54 -7.60 -4.19
CA ILE A 55 29.55 -8.55 -4.70
C ILE A 55 29.92 -9.96 -4.24
N VAL A 56 28.94 -10.64 -3.67
CA VAL A 56 29.02 -12.06 -3.31
C VAL A 56 27.82 -12.80 -3.89
N HIS A 57 27.96 -14.08 -4.18
CA HIS A 57 26.93 -14.89 -4.84
C HIS A 57 26.32 -15.95 -3.92
N ASP A 58 26.85 -16.09 -2.71
CA ASP A 58 26.39 -17.06 -1.73
C ASP A 58 26.04 -16.34 -0.41
N TYR A 59 24.80 -16.51 0.05
CA TYR A 59 24.33 -15.95 1.31
C TYR A 59 25.11 -16.46 2.52
N ASP A 60 25.68 -17.67 2.45
CA ASP A 60 26.50 -18.25 3.52
C ASP A 60 27.73 -17.41 3.85
N ILE A 61 28.26 -16.59 2.93
CA ILE A 61 29.35 -15.67 3.19
C ILE A 61 28.90 -14.58 4.18
N ILE A 62 27.69 -14.06 3.99
CA ILE A 62 27.08 -13.06 4.89
C ILE A 62 26.71 -13.71 6.22
N ASP A 63 26.12 -14.89 6.15
CA ASP A 63 25.55 -15.57 7.31
C ASP A 63 26.63 -16.06 8.30
N LYS A 64 27.83 -16.38 7.84
CA LYS A 64 28.96 -16.83 8.67
C LYS A 64 29.83 -15.69 9.19
N ASP A 65 29.65 -14.47 8.69
CA ASP A 65 30.46 -13.33 9.08
C ASP A 65 29.82 -12.61 10.29
N GLU A 66 30.39 -12.81 11.47
CA GLU A 66 29.92 -12.23 12.73
C GLU A 66 30.03 -10.69 12.78
N ASP A 67 30.83 -10.07 11.90
CA ASP A 67 30.95 -8.61 11.82
C ASP A 67 29.75 -7.95 11.15
N VAL A 68 28.90 -8.70 10.44
CA VAL A 68 27.67 -8.17 9.82
C VAL A 68 26.59 -8.03 10.90
N GLN A 69 26.14 -6.80 11.12
CA GLN A 69 25.17 -6.46 12.19
C GLN A 69 23.78 -6.20 11.66
N VAL A 70 23.66 -5.72 10.42
CA VAL A 70 22.36 -5.43 9.77
C VAL A 70 22.33 -6.06 8.37
N VAL A 71 21.23 -6.72 8.06
CA VAL A 71 20.95 -7.25 6.72
C VAL A 71 19.81 -6.44 6.11
N VAL A 72 20.04 -5.92 4.90
CA VAL A 72 19.05 -5.18 4.11
C VAL A 72 18.55 -6.08 2.99
N GLU A 73 17.29 -6.46 3.03
CA GLU A 73 16.66 -7.30 2.02
C GLU A 73 15.90 -6.44 1.01
N CYS A 74 16.28 -6.52 -0.27
CA CYS A 74 15.72 -5.79 -1.39
C CYS A 74 15.41 -6.68 -2.60
N MET A 75 15.13 -7.96 -2.37
CA MET A 75 14.71 -8.90 -3.40
C MET A 75 13.20 -8.80 -3.65
N GLY A 76 12.71 -9.48 -4.64
CA GLY A 76 11.28 -9.66 -4.89
C GLY A 76 10.81 -11.05 -4.50
N GLY A 77 9.50 -11.20 -4.27
CA GLY A 77 8.89 -12.48 -3.92
C GLY A 77 9.13 -12.89 -2.46
N VAL A 78 8.53 -14.01 -2.07
CA VAL A 78 8.62 -14.51 -0.68
C VAL A 78 9.88 -15.34 -0.48
N GLU A 79 10.21 -16.25 -1.40
CA GLU A 79 11.43 -17.06 -1.35
C GLU A 79 12.41 -16.62 -2.45
N PRO A 80 13.71 -16.56 -2.17
CA PRO A 80 14.42 -16.99 -0.94
C PRO A 80 14.50 -15.91 0.16
N ALA A 81 13.82 -14.77 0.02
CA ALA A 81 13.88 -13.65 0.95
C ALA A 81 13.52 -14.07 2.38
N TYR A 82 12.44 -14.82 2.57
CA TYR A 82 12.02 -15.33 3.87
C TYR A 82 13.11 -16.18 4.54
N THR A 83 13.69 -17.11 3.79
CA THR A 83 14.77 -17.95 4.31
C THR A 83 15.95 -17.12 4.79
N PHE A 84 16.41 -16.13 4.03
CA PHE A 84 17.57 -15.31 4.37
C PHE A 84 17.27 -14.36 5.53
N VAL A 85 16.14 -13.71 5.53
CA VAL A 85 15.69 -12.82 6.61
C VAL A 85 15.55 -13.57 7.92
N LYS A 86 14.89 -14.74 7.90
CA LYS A 86 14.73 -15.58 9.10
C LYS A 86 16.07 -16.04 9.65
N ARG A 87 17.01 -16.48 8.80
CA ARG A 87 18.36 -16.84 9.21
C ARG A 87 19.11 -15.66 9.86
N ALA A 88 19.02 -14.47 9.23
CA ALA A 88 19.63 -13.25 9.79
C ALA A 88 19.13 -12.96 11.21
N LEU A 89 17.79 -12.95 11.38
CA LEU A 89 17.16 -12.69 12.68
C LEU A 89 17.52 -13.74 13.73
N LEU A 90 17.49 -15.03 13.36
CA LEU A 90 17.87 -16.12 14.27
C LEU A 90 19.34 -16.02 14.72
N ASN A 91 20.23 -15.50 13.86
CA ASN A 91 21.63 -15.24 14.14
C ASN A 91 21.89 -13.90 14.84
N GLY A 92 20.83 -13.21 15.30
CA GLY A 92 20.94 -11.98 16.10
C GLY A 92 21.25 -10.72 15.30
N ARG A 93 21.01 -10.71 13.98
CA ARG A 93 21.18 -9.56 13.11
C ARG A 93 19.86 -8.83 12.91
N SER A 94 19.87 -7.51 13.02
CA SER A 94 18.71 -6.70 12.63
C SER A 94 18.49 -6.74 11.12
N VAL A 95 17.24 -6.60 10.69
CA VAL A 95 16.88 -6.63 9.27
C VAL A 95 16.04 -5.42 8.90
N ALA A 96 16.36 -4.81 7.75
CA ALA A 96 15.52 -3.82 7.07
C ALA A 96 15.07 -4.39 5.71
N THR A 97 13.78 -4.27 5.36
CA THR A 97 13.26 -4.80 4.10
C THR A 97 12.28 -3.85 3.40
N SER A 98 12.23 -3.88 2.07
CA SER A 98 11.20 -3.24 1.24
C SER A 98 10.15 -4.22 0.71
N ASN A 99 10.23 -5.49 1.09
CA ASN A 99 9.48 -6.58 0.47
C ASN A 99 8.09 -6.74 1.09
N LYS A 100 7.09 -6.11 0.47
CA LYS A 100 5.70 -6.17 0.94
C LYS A 100 5.11 -7.59 0.99
N GLU A 101 5.50 -8.47 0.06
CA GLU A 101 4.99 -9.85 0.00
C GLU A 101 5.49 -10.66 1.18
N LEU A 102 6.77 -10.52 1.50
CA LEU A 102 7.38 -11.10 2.69
C LEU A 102 6.69 -10.63 3.96
N VAL A 103 6.53 -9.30 4.10
CA VAL A 103 5.94 -8.69 5.31
C VAL A 103 4.47 -9.06 5.47
N ALA A 104 3.66 -8.99 4.42
CA ALA A 104 2.24 -9.35 4.48
C ALA A 104 2.03 -10.82 4.90
N LYS A 105 2.92 -11.72 4.46
CA LYS A 105 2.79 -13.16 4.71
C LYS A 105 3.45 -13.63 6.01
N HIS A 106 4.60 -13.08 6.36
CA HIS A 106 5.45 -13.57 7.45
C HIS A 106 5.80 -12.49 8.49
N GLY A 107 5.22 -11.30 8.37
CA GLY A 107 5.56 -10.15 9.24
C GLY A 107 5.43 -10.47 10.72
N ALA A 108 4.32 -11.04 11.15
CA ALA A 108 4.09 -11.37 12.56
C ALA A 108 5.15 -12.34 13.12
N GLU A 109 5.51 -13.39 12.37
CA GLU A 109 6.54 -14.36 12.77
C GLU A 109 7.92 -13.70 12.88
N LEU A 110 8.32 -12.91 11.87
CA LEU A 110 9.62 -12.28 11.81
C LEU A 110 9.78 -11.20 12.91
N ILE A 111 8.71 -10.45 13.21
CA ILE A 111 8.64 -9.51 14.33
C ILE A 111 8.81 -10.26 15.65
N ALA A 112 8.15 -11.42 15.84
CA ALA A 112 8.27 -12.21 17.05
C ALA A 112 9.70 -12.71 17.28
N ILE A 113 10.39 -13.19 16.22
CA ILE A 113 11.80 -13.59 16.30
C ILE A 113 12.69 -12.38 16.67
N ALA A 114 12.48 -11.22 16.02
CA ALA A 114 13.25 -10.01 16.31
C ALA A 114 13.05 -9.56 17.76
N HIS A 115 11.84 -9.62 18.28
CA HIS A 115 11.51 -9.31 19.67
C HIS A 115 12.21 -10.27 20.64
N GLU A 116 12.14 -11.59 20.41
CA GLU A 116 12.81 -12.61 21.23
C GLU A 116 14.33 -12.40 21.30
N LYS A 117 14.94 -12.05 20.16
CA LYS A 117 16.39 -11.80 20.04
C LYS A 117 16.82 -10.40 20.49
N ASN A 118 15.87 -9.52 20.86
CA ASN A 118 16.11 -8.11 21.22
C ASN A 118 16.85 -7.33 20.13
N ILE A 119 16.46 -7.57 18.88
CA ILE A 119 16.93 -6.91 17.64
C ILE A 119 15.73 -6.36 16.86
N ASN A 120 15.96 -5.83 15.66
CA ASN A 120 14.91 -5.15 14.90
C ASN A 120 14.64 -5.83 13.55
N PHE A 121 13.36 -5.95 13.21
CA PHE A 121 12.87 -6.22 11.87
C PHE A 121 12.01 -5.03 11.44
N LEU A 122 12.54 -4.20 10.53
CA LEU A 122 11.94 -2.95 10.09
C LEU A 122 11.61 -3.01 8.60
N PHE A 123 10.50 -2.39 8.21
CA PHE A 123 9.94 -2.57 6.87
C PHE A 123 9.18 -1.33 6.36
N GLU A 124 9.67 -0.11 6.70
CA GLU A 124 9.03 1.16 6.31
C GLU A 124 8.72 1.23 4.82
N ALA A 125 9.67 0.79 3.98
CA ALA A 125 9.55 0.85 2.53
C ALA A 125 8.57 -0.16 1.91
N SER A 126 8.01 -1.08 2.69
CA SER A 126 7.11 -2.13 2.19
C SER A 126 5.72 -1.62 1.79
N VAL A 127 5.29 -0.47 2.28
CA VAL A 127 3.96 0.12 2.00
C VAL A 127 4.05 1.42 1.24
N GLY A 128 4.57 2.47 1.86
CA GLY A 128 4.55 3.83 1.35
C GLY A 128 5.70 4.20 0.40
N GLY A 129 6.61 3.24 0.07
CA GLY A 129 7.83 3.56 -0.65
C GLY A 129 8.65 4.61 0.12
N GLY A 130 8.67 5.86 -0.35
CA GLY A 130 9.35 6.96 0.34
C GLY A 130 8.50 7.66 1.41
N ILE A 131 7.22 7.31 1.54
CA ILE A 131 6.31 7.93 2.51
C ILE A 131 6.47 7.24 3.87
N PRO A 132 6.82 7.96 4.95
CA PRO A 132 6.86 7.38 6.28
C PRO A 132 5.43 7.14 6.79
N ILE A 133 5.07 5.90 7.05
CA ILE A 133 3.76 5.51 7.59
C ILE A 133 3.86 4.45 8.68
N ILE A 134 4.73 3.44 8.51
CA ILE A 134 4.85 2.38 9.50
C ILE A 134 5.44 2.94 10.80
N ARG A 135 6.50 3.73 10.70
CA ARG A 135 7.09 4.39 11.87
C ARG A 135 6.12 5.36 12.57
N PRO A 136 5.37 6.23 11.88
CA PRO A 136 4.28 6.97 12.49
C PRO A 136 3.27 6.11 13.24
N LEU A 137 2.76 5.04 12.65
CA LEU A 137 1.79 4.15 13.31
C LEU A 137 2.36 3.50 14.58
N VAL A 138 3.62 3.03 14.54
CA VAL A 138 4.21 2.26 15.65
C VAL A 138 4.96 3.10 16.68
N GLN A 139 5.28 4.36 16.38
CA GLN A 139 6.09 5.21 17.29
C GLN A 139 5.47 6.59 17.57
N CYS A 140 4.67 7.15 16.67
CA CYS A 140 4.13 8.51 16.82
C CYS A 140 2.67 8.53 17.26
N LEU A 141 1.83 7.64 16.70
CA LEU A 141 0.38 7.58 16.97
C LEU A 141 0.04 6.56 18.06
N THR A 142 0.98 6.27 18.95
CA THR A 142 0.87 5.23 19.98
C THR A 142 -0.09 5.55 21.12
N ALA A 143 -0.52 6.79 21.26
CA ALA A 143 -1.50 7.23 22.25
C ALA A 143 -2.95 7.14 21.76
N ASP A 144 -3.15 6.85 20.48
CA ASP A 144 -4.45 6.82 19.83
C ASP A 144 -4.95 5.39 19.60
N VAL A 145 -6.27 5.25 19.64
CA VAL A 145 -6.95 4.11 19.02
C VAL A 145 -7.15 4.46 17.56
N ILE A 146 -6.49 3.72 16.67
CA ILE A 146 -6.66 3.92 15.24
C ILE A 146 -8.05 3.42 14.84
N GLU A 147 -8.86 4.32 14.28
CA GLU A 147 -10.22 4.06 13.83
C GLU A 147 -10.27 3.74 12.34
N GLU A 148 -9.40 4.39 11.55
CA GLU A 148 -9.36 4.21 10.11
C GLU A 148 -7.94 4.40 9.57
N VAL A 149 -7.61 3.57 8.58
CA VAL A 149 -6.46 3.77 7.68
C VAL A 149 -6.98 3.64 6.25
N SER A 150 -6.87 4.73 5.50
CA SER A 150 -7.32 4.83 4.11
C SER A 150 -6.19 5.32 3.23
N GLY A 151 -6.05 4.84 2.01
CA GLY A 151 -4.95 5.32 1.20
C GLY A 151 -5.04 5.04 -0.29
N ILE A 152 -4.47 5.98 -1.05
CA ILE A 152 -4.05 5.79 -2.43
C ILE A 152 -2.68 5.11 -2.37
N LEU A 153 -2.68 3.77 -2.46
CA LEU A 153 -1.51 2.94 -2.20
C LEU A 153 -0.78 2.48 -3.47
N ASN A 154 -1.35 2.80 -4.64
CA ASN A 154 -0.78 2.43 -5.94
C ASN A 154 -0.69 3.66 -6.85
N GLY A 155 0.53 4.03 -7.24
CA GLY A 155 0.80 5.21 -8.08
C GLY A 155 0.36 5.03 -9.53
N THR A 156 0.44 3.81 -10.08
CA THR A 156 0.05 3.51 -11.46
C THR A 156 -1.44 3.75 -11.67
N THR A 157 -2.29 3.19 -10.81
CA THR A 157 -3.75 3.36 -10.90
C THR A 157 -4.17 4.79 -10.62
N ASN A 158 -3.52 5.48 -9.68
CA ASN A 158 -3.82 6.89 -9.44
C ASN A 158 -3.42 7.77 -10.62
N TYR A 159 -2.29 7.50 -11.26
CA TYR A 159 -1.88 8.15 -12.51
C TYR A 159 -2.95 7.95 -13.59
N MET A 160 -3.37 6.70 -13.84
CA MET A 160 -4.37 6.38 -14.85
C MET A 160 -5.69 7.12 -14.61
N LEU A 161 -6.24 7.07 -13.39
CA LEU A 161 -7.47 7.79 -13.03
C LEU A 161 -7.31 9.31 -13.15
N THR A 162 -6.12 9.85 -12.87
CA THR A 162 -5.82 11.27 -13.08
C THR A 162 -5.88 11.63 -14.56
N ARG A 163 -5.23 10.84 -15.44
CA ARG A 163 -5.24 11.08 -16.89
C ARG A 163 -6.64 10.97 -17.50
N MET A 164 -7.39 9.94 -17.08
CA MET A 164 -8.80 9.79 -17.49
C MET A 164 -9.64 11.02 -17.10
N LYS A 165 -9.39 11.60 -15.92
CA LYS A 165 -10.09 12.79 -15.44
C LYS A 165 -9.68 14.06 -16.18
N GLU A 166 -8.39 14.28 -16.38
CA GLU A 166 -7.86 15.55 -16.92
C GLU A 166 -8.02 15.64 -18.44
N GLU A 167 -7.87 14.51 -19.15
CA GLU A 167 -7.89 14.47 -20.62
C GLU A 167 -9.12 13.79 -21.22
N GLY A 168 -9.94 13.14 -20.37
CA GLY A 168 -11.14 12.44 -20.83
C GLY A 168 -10.84 11.20 -21.68
N ILE A 169 -9.64 10.62 -21.55
CA ILE A 169 -9.21 9.43 -22.29
C ILE A 169 -9.79 8.15 -21.67
N SER A 170 -9.80 7.06 -22.44
CA SER A 170 -10.26 5.76 -21.97
C SER A 170 -9.26 5.10 -21.01
N PHE A 171 -9.71 4.03 -20.34
CA PHE A 171 -8.83 3.19 -19.50
C PHE A 171 -7.66 2.63 -20.31
N GLU A 172 -7.91 2.12 -21.50
CA GLU A 172 -6.90 1.51 -22.38
C GLU A 172 -5.84 2.55 -22.82
N GLU A 173 -6.27 3.76 -23.14
CA GLU A 173 -5.36 4.85 -23.50
C GLU A 173 -4.50 5.27 -22.30
N ALA A 174 -5.10 5.40 -21.10
CA ALA A 174 -4.39 5.72 -19.88
C ALA A 174 -3.39 4.62 -19.48
N LEU A 175 -3.75 3.33 -19.63
CA LEU A 175 -2.86 2.21 -19.38
C LEU A 175 -1.67 2.21 -20.36
N LYS A 176 -1.94 2.41 -21.65
CA LYS A 176 -0.87 2.48 -22.65
C LYS A 176 0.11 3.61 -22.34
N GLU A 177 -0.39 4.80 -21.98
CA GLU A 177 0.46 5.92 -21.59
C GLU A 177 1.30 5.60 -20.34
N ALA A 178 0.71 4.94 -19.34
CA ALA A 178 1.41 4.50 -18.14
C ALA A 178 2.53 3.51 -18.48
N GLN A 179 2.31 2.57 -19.41
CA GLN A 179 3.32 1.63 -19.88
C GLN A 179 4.44 2.33 -20.65
N GLU A 180 4.13 3.26 -21.55
CA GLU A 180 5.12 4.03 -22.31
C GLU A 180 6.02 4.87 -21.41
N LYS A 181 5.49 5.36 -20.29
CA LYS A 181 6.24 6.11 -19.26
C LYS A 181 6.96 5.23 -18.24
N GLY A 182 6.77 3.91 -18.30
CA GLY A 182 7.37 2.95 -17.37
C GLY A 182 6.73 2.95 -15.98
N TYR A 183 5.51 3.46 -15.83
CA TYR A 183 4.73 3.39 -14.59
C TYR A 183 3.98 2.07 -14.45
N ALA A 184 3.57 1.47 -15.57
CA ALA A 184 2.96 0.14 -15.61
C ALA A 184 3.87 -0.83 -16.36
N GLU A 185 3.88 -2.09 -15.90
CA GLU A 185 4.54 -3.18 -16.60
C GLU A 185 3.66 -3.72 -17.75
N LEU A 186 4.21 -4.62 -18.57
CA LEU A 186 3.46 -5.29 -19.64
C LEU A 186 2.29 -6.11 -19.08
N HIS A 187 2.45 -6.68 -17.89
CA HIS A 187 1.45 -7.43 -17.13
C HIS A 187 1.04 -6.62 -15.89
N PRO A 188 0.09 -5.67 -16.04
CA PRO A 188 -0.23 -4.68 -15.02
C PRO A 188 -1.27 -5.17 -14.00
N GLU A 189 -1.68 -6.44 -14.03
CA GLU A 189 -2.79 -7.00 -13.25
C GLU A 189 -2.63 -6.73 -11.74
N ALA A 190 -1.38 -6.80 -11.24
CA ALA A 190 -1.11 -6.50 -9.82
C ALA A 190 -1.51 -5.08 -9.43
N ASP A 191 -1.39 -4.13 -10.36
CA ASP A 191 -1.78 -2.73 -10.16
C ASP A 191 -3.28 -2.54 -10.43
N VAL A 192 -3.72 -2.83 -11.68
CA VAL A 192 -5.07 -2.45 -12.15
C VAL A 192 -6.20 -3.25 -11.49
N GLU A 193 -5.92 -4.48 -11.02
CA GLU A 193 -6.88 -5.29 -10.25
C GLU A 193 -6.80 -5.02 -8.73
N GLY A 194 -5.90 -4.14 -8.27
CA GLY A 194 -5.81 -3.70 -6.88
C GLY A 194 -5.02 -4.62 -5.95
N TYR A 195 -4.36 -5.67 -6.43
CA TYR A 195 -3.65 -6.63 -5.58
C TYR A 195 -2.44 -6.03 -4.87
N ASP A 196 -1.74 -5.07 -5.49
CA ASP A 196 -0.66 -4.32 -4.83
C ASP A 196 -1.20 -3.51 -3.64
N ALA A 197 -2.28 -2.77 -3.84
CA ALA A 197 -2.94 -2.01 -2.78
C ALA A 197 -3.48 -2.92 -1.67
N CYS A 198 -3.99 -4.12 -2.04
CA CYS A 198 -4.50 -5.11 -1.10
C CYS A 198 -3.41 -5.60 -0.12
N ARG A 199 -2.22 -5.97 -0.60
CA ARG A 199 -1.11 -6.37 0.27
C ARG A 199 -0.67 -5.25 1.20
N LYS A 200 -0.66 -4.01 0.70
CA LYS A 200 -0.27 -2.84 1.50
C LYS A 200 -1.29 -2.51 2.59
N ILE A 201 -2.58 -2.53 2.28
CA ILE A 201 -3.61 -2.28 3.30
C ILE A 201 -3.68 -3.42 4.33
N ALA A 202 -3.37 -4.66 3.97
CA ALA A 202 -3.27 -5.76 4.92
C ALA A 202 -2.17 -5.50 5.97
N ILE A 203 -0.99 -5.03 5.54
CA ILE A 203 0.11 -4.65 6.46
C ILE A 203 -0.34 -3.51 7.37
N LEU A 204 -0.92 -2.44 6.80
CA LEU A 204 -1.39 -1.29 7.58
C LEU A 204 -2.48 -1.66 8.57
N SER A 205 -3.44 -2.50 8.17
CA SER A 205 -4.51 -3.00 9.05
C SER A 205 -3.94 -3.83 10.20
N SER A 206 -2.98 -4.70 9.89
CA SER A 206 -2.34 -5.53 10.93
C SER A 206 -1.63 -4.67 11.98
N LEU A 207 -0.96 -3.60 11.56
CA LEU A 207 -0.30 -2.65 12.46
C LEU A 207 -1.31 -1.79 13.24
N ALA A 208 -2.35 -1.28 12.56
CA ALA A 208 -3.34 -0.40 13.17
C ALA A 208 -4.20 -1.13 14.22
N PHE A 209 -4.51 -2.40 13.99
CA PHE A 209 -5.35 -3.20 14.88
C PHE A 209 -4.57 -4.19 15.74
N GLY A 210 -3.25 -4.30 15.53
CA GLY A 210 -2.34 -5.10 16.35
C GLY A 210 -2.48 -6.62 16.18
N GLN A 211 -3.11 -7.10 15.10
CA GLN A 211 -3.38 -8.52 14.84
C GLN A 211 -3.29 -8.82 13.35
N GLN A 212 -2.88 -10.05 12.98
CA GLN A 212 -2.69 -10.47 11.60
C GLN A 212 -3.97 -10.31 10.77
N VAL A 213 -3.90 -9.51 9.71
CA VAL A 213 -4.91 -9.42 8.65
C VAL A 213 -4.36 -10.07 7.40
N ASP A 214 -4.99 -11.14 6.94
CA ASP A 214 -4.60 -11.84 5.72
C ASP A 214 -5.16 -11.09 4.51
N PHE A 215 -4.31 -10.82 3.53
CA PHE A 215 -4.72 -10.09 2.34
C PHE A 215 -5.72 -10.88 1.48
N GLU A 216 -5.74 -12.21 1.60
CA GLU A 216 -6.71 -13.10 0.94
C GLU A 216 -8.15 -12.90 1.44
N ASP A 217 -8.33 -12.37 2.65
CA ASP A 217 -9.67 -12.09 3.22
C ASP A 217 -10.18 -10.69 2.85
N ILE A 218 -9.34 -9.85 2.25
CA ILE A 218 -9.71 -8.48 1.89
C ILE A 218 -10.42 -8.47 0.54
N TYR A 219 -11.67 -7.97 0.52
CA TYR A 219 -12.37 -7.72 -0.73
C TYR A 219 -11.56 -6.78 -1.61
N THR A 220 -11.30 -7.19 -2.85
CA THR A 220 -10.47 -6.43 -3.78
C THR A 220 -11.16 -6.29 -5.13
N GLU A 221 -11.35 -5.04 -5.56
CA GLU A 221 -11.92 -4.63 -6.83
C GLU A 221 -10.99 -3.59 -7.46
N GLY A 222 -10.52 -3.85 -8.68
CA GLY A 222 -9.63 -2.96 -9.42
C GLY A 222 -10.35 -1.83 -10.15
N ILE A 223 -9.60 -1.14 -11.02
CA ILE A 223 -10.12 0.00 -11.80
C ILE A 223 -10.50 -0.36 -13.25
N THR A 224 -10.42 -1.63 -13.62
CA THR A 224 -10.66 -2.10 -15.00
C THR A 224 -12.10 -1.88 -15.48
N SER A 225 -13.05 -1.74 -14.54
CA SER A 225 -14.44 -1.41 -14.83
C SER A 225 -14.74 0.10 -14.92
N ILE A 226 -13.78 0.96 -14.58
CA ILE A 226 -13.98 2.42 -14.58
C ILE A 226 -13.86 2.95 -16.00
N THR A 227 -14.89 3.68 -16.44
CA THR A 227 -14.97 4.26 -17.78
C THR A 227 -14.84 5.79 -17.77
N ALA A 228 -14.67 6.38 -18.95
CA ALA A 228 -14.65 7.84 -19.10
C ALA A 228 -16.00 8.47 -18.68
N GLU A 229 -17.12 7.76 -18.87
CA GLU A 229 -18.44 8.21 -18.43
C GLU A 229 -18.52 8.26 -16.90
N ASP A 230 -17.96 7.28 -16.17
CA ASP A 230 -17.91 7.30 -14.69
C ASP A 230 -17.16 8.56 -14.20
N ILE A 231 -16.04 8.88 -14.84
CA ILE A 231 -15.26 10.09 -14.52
C ILE A 231 -16.06 11.37 -14.80
N ARG A 232 -16.81 11.43 -15.91
CA ARG A 232 -17.66 12.58 -16.23
C ARG A 232 -18.79 12.76 -15.21
N TYR A 233 -19.43 11.65 -14.78
CA TYR A 233 -20.43 11.69 -13.72
C TYR A 233 -19.82 12.15 -12.38
N ALA A 234 -18.68 11.59 -11.99
CA ALA A 234 -17.96 12.00 -10.77
C ALA A 234 -17.67 13.52 -10.79
N THR A 235 -17.17 14.03 -11.91
CA THR A 235 -16.88 15.46 -12.09
C THR A 235 -18.15 16.31 -11.97
N ALA A 236 -19.26 15.91 -12.58
CA ALA A 236 -20.53 16.61 -12.50
C ALA A 236 -21.11 16.64 -11.06
N MET A 237 -20.81 15.63 -10.27
CA MET A 237 -21.18 15.53 -8.84
C MET A 237 -20.19 16.26 -7.90
N ASN A 238 -19.18 16.96 -8.42
CA ASN A 238 -18.07 17.53 -7.63
C ASN A 238 -17.32 16.50 -6.80
N LYS A 239 -17.08 15.31 -7.40
CA LYS A 239 -16.38 14.18 -6.77
C LYS A 239 -15.20 13.72 -7.61
N SER A 240 -14.39 12.86 -7.04
CA SER A 240 -13.26 12.21 -7.70
C SER A 240 -13.30 10.71 -7.46
N ILE A 241 -12.97 9.90 -8.47
CA ILE A 241 -12.80 8.47 -8.33
C ILE A 241 -11.34 8.19 -7.94
N LYS A 242 -11.13 7.44 -6.88
CA LYS A 242 -9.81 6.96 -6.43
C LYS A 242 -9.88 5.48 -6.11
N LEU A 243 -8.83 4.73 -6.43
CA LEU A 243 -8.66 3.38 -5.90
C LEU A 243 -8.14 3.49 -4.47
N LEU A 244 -8.95 3.12 -3.49
CA LEU A 244 -8.56 3.16 -2.09
C LEU A 244 -8.35 1.75 -1.53
N GLY A 245 -7.23 1.56 -0.82
CA GLY A 245 -7.15 0.56 0.22
C GLY A 245 -7.67 1.20 1.50
N ASN A 246 -8.72 0.62 2.07
CA ASN A 246 -9.39 1.15 3.24
C ASN A 246 -9.60 0.09 4.30
N SER A 247 -9.34 0.43 5.55
CA SER A 247 -9.58 -0.43 6.71
C SER A 247 -10.02 0.41 7.90
N TRP A 248 -11.15 0.03 8.50
CA TRP A 248 -11.77 0.85 9.55
C TRP A 248 -12.42 -0.01 10.63
N ARG A 249 -12.59 0.62 11.79
CA ARG A 249 -13.27 0.05 12.96
C ARG A 249 -14.53 0.84 13.27
N VAL A 250 -15.65 0.17 13.42
CA VAL A 250 -16.91 0.74 13.90
C VAL A 250 -17.65 -0.27 14.76
N ASP A 251 -18.15 0.13 15.93
CA ASP A 251 -18.89 -0.70 16.87
C ASP A 251 -18.21 -2.05 17.22
N GLY A 252 -16.87 -2.01 17.34
CA GLY A 252 -16.06 -3.19 17.62
C GLY A 252 -15.85 -4.14 16.45
N LYS A 253 -16.44 -3.87 15.30
CA LYS A 253 -16.25 -4.60 14.04
C LYS A 253 -15.10 -3.96 13.25
N ILE A 254 -14.31 -4.78 12.55
CA ILE A 254 -13.22 -4.34 11.68
C ILE A 254 -13.52 -4.79 10.27
N TYR A 255 -13.41 -3.85 9.34
CA TYR A 255 -13.62 -4.05 7.92
C TYR A 255 -12.35 -3.68 7.16
N ALA A 256 -12.12 -4.31 6.02
CA ALA A 256 -11.07 -3.91 5.08
C ALA A 256 -11.51 -4.21 3.64
N MET A 257 -11.15 -3.33 2.73
CA MET A 257 -11.39 -3.53 1.29
C MET A 257 -10.43 -2.69 0.44
N VAL A 258 -10.32 -3.08 -0.82
CA VAL A 258 -9.72 -2.29 -1.89
C VAL A 258 -10.76 -2.14 -2.98
N CYS A 259 -11.12 -0.92 -3.32
CA CYS A 259 -12.04 -0.68 -4.45
C CYS A 259 -11.98 0.77 -4.93
N PRO A 260 -12.47 1.05 -6.15
CA PRO A 260 -12.76 2.40 -6.58
C PRO A 260 -13.83 3.03 -5.68
N MET A 261 -13.58 4.26 -5.22
CA MET A 261 -14.52 5.03 -4.40
C MET A 261 -14.71 6.43 -4.96
N LEU A 262 -15.93 6.95 -4.81
CA LEU A 262 -16.27 8.34 -5.09
C LEU A 262 -16.03 9.17 -3.83
N LEU A 263 -15.00 10.00 -3.87
CA LEU A 263 -14.65 10.94 -2.81
C LEU A 263 -15.24 12.34 -3.11
N ASP A 264 -15.76 12.99 -2.09
CA ASP A 264 -16.02 14.43 -2.19
C ASP A 264 -14.73 15.20 -2.47
N ASN A 265 -14.78 16.26 -3.28
CA ASN A 265 -13.57 17.04 -3.55
C ASN A 265 -13.02 17.78 -2.32
N ALA A 266 -13.78 17.87 -1.24
CA ALA A 266 -13.30 18.35 0.05
C ALA A 266 -12.47 17.31 0.82
N HIS A 267 -12.59 16.02 0.50
CA HIS A 267 -11.82 14.97 1.14
C HIS A 267 -10.32 15.09 0.81
N PRO A 268 -9.39 15.01 1.81
CA PRO A 268 -7.95 15.22 1.57
C PRO A 268 -7.35 14.35 0.47
N LEU A 269 -7.78 13.09 0.35
CA LEU A 269 -7.30 12.16 -0.68
C LEU A 269 -7.76 12.51 -2.11
N SER A 270 -8.85 13.28 -2.27
CA SER A 270 -9.38 13.63 -3.60
C SER A 270 -8.40 14.45 -4.44
N GLY A 271 -7.58 15.28 -3.78
CA GLY A 271 -6.56 16.14 -4.39
C GLY A 271 -5.24 15.44 -4.69
N VAL A 272 -5.06 14.18 -4.33
CA VAL A 272 -3.85 13.41 -4.61
C VAL A 272 -3.89 12.88 -6.04
N ASN A 273 -3.09 13.43 -6.93
CA ASN A 273 -3.11 13.14 -8.36
C ASN A 273 -1.77 12.57 -8.86
N ASP A 274 -1.74 12.17 -10.13
CA ASP A 274 -0.57 11.65 -10.82
C ASP A 274 -0.01 10.39 -10.13
N VAL A 275 1.29 10.19 -10.12
CA VAL A 275 1.99 9.03 -9.50
C VAL A 275 2.11 9.11 -7.99
N PHE A 276 1.56 10.17 -7.37
CA PHE A 276 1.66 10.35 -5.93
C PHE A 276 0.70 9.44 -5.16
N ASN A 277 1.15 9.06 -3.98
CA ASN A 277 0.40 8.27 -3.01
C ASN A 277 0.12 9.12 -1.78
N ALA A 278 -0.91 8.75 -1.03
CA ALA A 278 -1.15 9.29 0.29
C ALA A 278 -1.83 8.25 1.18
N ILE A 279 -1.51 8.28 2.46
CA ILE A 279 -2.13 7.44 3.49
C ILE A 279 -2.76 8.38 4.52
N PHE A 280 -4.05 8.23 4.68
CA PHE A 280 -4.87 8.94 5.65
C PHE A 280 -5.07 8.05 6.86
N VAL A 281 -4.93 8.59 8.04
CA VAL A 281 -5.11 7.87 9.31
C VAL A 281 -6.00 8.71 10.20
N ARG A 282 -7.07 8.12 10.72
CA ARG A 282 -7.92 8.73 11.73
C ARG A 282 -7.75 8.00 13.06
N GLY A 283 -7.39 8.76 14.08
CA GLY A 283 -7.31 8.31 15.46
C GLY A 283 -8.38 8.97 16.31
N ASN A 284 -8.77 8.33 17.41
CA ASN A 284 -9.83 8.82 18.28
C ASN A 284 -9.50 10.11 19.02
N MET A 285 -8.24 10.54 19.08
CA MET A 285 -7.79 11.76 19.76
C MET A 285 -7.03 12.72 18.84
N VAL A 286 -6.18 12.19 17.94
CA VAL A 286 -5.41 13.00 16.99
C VAL A 286 -6.27 13.51 15.85
N ASP A 287 -7.47 12.90 15.67
CA ASP A 287 -8.35 13.15 14.53
C ASP A 287 -7.67 12.74 13.21
N GLU A 288 -7.70 13.54 12.18
CA GLU A 288 -7.25 13.22 10.84
C GLU A 288 -5.79 13.61 10.60
N THR A 289 -4.99 12.67 10.12
CA THR A 289 -3.63 12.92 9.66
C THR A 289 -3.43 12.32 8.27
N MET A 290 -2.59 12.95 7.45
CA MET A 290 -2.28 12.44 6.10
C MET A 290 -0.78 12.48 5.84
N PHE A 291 -0.27 11.39 5.27
CA PHE A 291 1.11 11.22 4.84
C PHE A 291 1.14 11.14 3.32
N TYR A 292 1.85 12.06 2.67
CA TYR A 292 1.83 12.25 1.23
C TYR A 292 3.24 12.24 0.64
N GLY A 293 3.41 11.65 -0.55
CA GLY A 293 4.68 11.66 -1.25
C GLY A 293 4.75 10.66 -2.41
N LYS A 294 5.97 10.26 -2.77
CA LYS A 294 6.21 9.24 -3.80
C LYS A 294 6.10 7.84 -3.19
N GLY A 295 5.09 7.09 -3.59
CA GLY A 295 4.83 5.71 -3.15
C GLY A 295 5.76 4.67 -3.76
N ALA A 296 6.60 5.05 -4.75
CA ALA A 296 7.56 4.18 -5.42
C ALA A 296 8.74 5.01 -5.96
N GLY A 297 9.76 4.31 -6.49
CA GLY A 297 10.94 4.89 -7.11
C GLY A 297 12.23 4.52 -6.38
N LYS A 298 13.34 4.44 -7.13
CA LYS A 298 14.66 4.00 -6.64
C LYS A 298 15.07 4.70 -5.35
N LEU A 299 15.28 6.02 -5.41
CA LEU A 299 15.78 6.79 -4.27
C LEU A 299 14.75 7.03 -3.16
N PRO A 300 13.46 7.32 -3.44
CA PRO A 300 12.46 7.43 -2.38
C PRO A 300 12.35 6.16 -1.53
N THR A 301 12.23 4.99 -2.16
CA THR A 301 12.15 3.71 -1.46
C THR A 301 13.46 3.37 -0.73
N ALA A 302 14.60 3.56 -1.39
CA ALA A 302 15.91 3.36 -0.77
C ALA A 302 16.16 4.27 0.44
N SER A 303 15.65 5.50 0.41
CA SER A 303 15.73 6.43 1.55
C SER A 303 14.98 5.91 2.78
N ALA A 304 13.80 5.31 2.60
CA ALA A 304 13.05 4.71 3.68
C ALA A 304 13.77 3.47 4.26
N VAL A 305 14.33 2.60 3.39
CA VAL A 305 15.15 1.47 3.84
C VAL A 305 16.40 1.94 4.59
N ALA A 306 17.11 2.96 4.07
CA ALA A 306 18.29 3.51 4.75
C ALA A 306 17.94 4.13 6.12
N ALA A 307 16.74 4.72 6.26
CA ALA A 307 16.23 5.19 7.54
C ALA A 307 15.99 4.04 8.53
N ASP A 308 15.50 2.89 8.05
CA ASP A 308 15.37 1.67 8.86
C ASP A 308 16.73 1.13 9.29
N VAL A 309 17.75 1.16 8.42
CA VAL A 309 19.14 0.82 8.78
C VAL A 309 19.66 1.73 9.90
N VAL A 310 19.43 3.04 9.78
CA VAL A 310 19.81 4.01 10.84
C VAL A 310 19.12 3.67 12.17
N ASP A 311 17.84 3.31 12.15
CA ASP A 311 17.11 2.94 13.36
C ASP A 311 17.61 1.60 13.94
N CYS A 312 17.96 0.62 13.10
CA CYS A 312 18.60 -0.62 13.55
C CYS A 312 19.91 -0.33 14.32
N VAL A 313 20.74 0.58 13.80
CA VAL A 313 22.02 0.96 14.42
C VAL A 313 21.79 1.71 15.72
N LYS A 314 20.91 2.70 15.75
CA LYS A 314 20.55 3.45 16.98
C LYS A 314 20.01 2.58 18.10
N HIS A 315 19.38 1.48 17.75
CA HIS A 315 18.74 0.55 18.68
C HIS A 315 19.49 -0.80 18.74
N THR A 316 20.80 -0.79 18.56
CA THR A 316 21.63 -2.00 18.73
C THR A 316 21.41 -2.59 20.12
N GLY A 317 21.03 -3.89 20.19
CA GLY A 317 20.71 -4.58 21.45
C GLY A 317 19.41 -4.12 22.13
N LYS A 318 18.54 -3.41 21.39
CA LYS A 318 17.21 -2.98 21.84
C LYS A 318 16.20 -3.18 20.73
N ASN A 319 15.06 -3.77 21.08
CA ASN A 319 13.96 -3.94 20.12
C ASN A 319 13.03 -2.72 20.11
N ILE A 320 12.74 -2.21 18.92
CA ILE A 320 11.63 -1.28 18.68
C ILE A 320 10.36 -2.12 18.65
N LYS A 321 9.53 -1.97 19.67
CA LYS A 321 8.34 -2.80 19.83
C LYS A 321 7.32 -2.50 18.76
N ILE A 322 7.01 -3.50 17.92
CA ILE A 322 5.90 -3.49 16.96
C ILE A 322 4.84 -4.45 17.47
N LEU A 323 3.61 -3.96 17.63
CA LEU A 323 2.49 -4.79 18.07
C LEU A 323 1.83 -5.42 16.83
N TRP A 324 2.05 -6.72 16.69
CA TRP A 324 1.43 -7.53 15.62
C TRP A 324 1.31 -8.98 16.12
N ASN A 325 0.11 -9.29 16.64
CA ASN A 325 -0.18 -10.65 17.09
C ASN A 325 -0.36 -11.56 15.85
N PRO A 326 0.28 -12.76 15.81
CA PRO A 326 0.13 -13.71 14.70
C PRO A 326 -1.25 -14.38 14.62
N GLU A 327 -2.09 -14.26 15.64
CA GLU A 327 -3.45 -14.74 15.58
C GLU A 327 -4.24 -13.96 14.52
N LYS A 328 -4.91 -14.70 13.63
CA LYS A 328 -5.67 -14.12 12.52
C LYS A 328 -6.84 -13.28 13.02
N LEU A 329 -6.91 -12.03 12.60
CA LEU A 329 -8.06 -11.16 12.82
C LEU A 329 -9.16 -11.53 11.82
N THR A 330 -10.34 -11.81 12.33
CA THR A 330 -11.51 -12.04 11.49
C THR A 330 -12.12 -10.70 11.07
N LEU A 331 -12.07 -10.41 9.78
CA LEU A 331 -12.76 -9.25 9.21
C LEU A 331 -14.27 -9.47 9.24
N SER A 332 -15.00 -8.38 9.47
CA SER A 332 -16.46 -8.37 9.43
C SER A 332 -16.96 -8.39 7.99
N ASP A 333 -18.13 -8.97 7.77
CA ASP A 333 -18.75 -9.05 6.44
C ASP A 333 -19.14 -7.64 5.95
N LEU A 334 -18.61 -7.26 4.79
CA LEU A 334 -18.93 -5.99 4.12
C LEU A 334 -20.43 -5.90 3.76
N GLY A 335 -21.11 -7.04 3.58
CA GLY A 335 -22.55 -7.10 3.35
C GLY A 335 -23.38 -6.41 4.44
N ASP A 336 -22.86 -6.34 5.67
CA ASP A 336 -23.49 -5.66 6.81
C ASP A 336 -23.19 -4.16 6.89
N PHE A 337 -22.20 -3.67 6.13
CA PHE A 337 -21.81 -2.26 6.17
C PHE A 337 -22.76 -1.40 5.34
N GLU A 338 -23.12 -0.23 5.87
CA GLU A 338 -24.06 0.70 5.24
C GLU A 338 -23.32 1.84 4.54
N ARG A 339 -23.68 2.10 3.26
CA ARG A 339 -23.16 3.20 2.46
C ARG A 339 -24.08 3.58 1.31
N GLN A 340 -23.75 4.64 0.62
CA GLN A 340 -24.40 5.03 -0.63
C GLN A 340 -23.63 4.45 -1.83
N TYR A 341 -24.36 4.30 -2.94
CA TYR A 341 -23.81 3.81 -4.20
C TYR A 341 -24.20 4.74 -5.32
N PHE A 342 -23.25 5.09 -6.15
CA PHE A 342 -23.51 5.63 -7.48
C PHE A 342 -23.72 4.46 -8.44
N VAL A 343 -24.81 4.52 -9.22
CA VAL A 343 -25.22 3.44 -10.10
C VAL A 343 -25.51 3.99 -11.49
N ARG A 344 -25.02 3.30 -12.52
CA ARG A 344 -25.34 3.57 -13.93
C ARG A 344 -26.12 2.39 -14.52
N MET A 345 -27.17 2.71 -15.25
CA MET A 345 -28.04 1.75 -15.93
C MET A 345 -28.33 2.20 -17.37
N PRO A 346 -28.72 1.28 -18.28
CA PRO A 346 -29.11 1.65 -19.63
C PRO A 346 -30.25 2.69 -19.63
N ALA A 347 -30.32 3.48 -20.71
CA ALA A 347 -31.31 4.55 -20.86
C ALA A 347 -32.79 4.04 -20.83
N ASP A 348 -32.99 2.81 -21.26
CA ASP A 348 -34.31 2.14 -21.29
C ASP A 348 -34.70 1.48 -19.95
N ALA A 349 -33.83 1.49 -18.93
CA ALA A 349 -34.19 1.00 -17.61
C ALA A 349 -35.44 1.72 -17.08
N GLU A 350 -36.39 0.97 -16.54
CA GLU A 350 -37.65 1.54 -16.09
C GLU A 350 -37.49 2.28 -14.75
N ALA A 351 -37.86 3.57 -14.70
CA ALA A 351 -37.80 4.36 -13.47
C ALA A 351 -38.59 3.73 -12.31
N LYS A 352 -39.70 3.04 -12.60
CA LYS A 352 -40.48 2.32 -11.61
C LYS A 352 -39.72 1.12 -11.05
N ALA A 353 -38.94 0.39 -11.86
CA ALA A 353 -38.10 -0.71 -11.40
C ALA A 353 -36.98 -0.21 -10.50
N ILE A 354 -36.32 0.90 -10.86
CA ILE A 354 -35.29 1.55 -10.04
C ILE A 354 -35.86 1.92 -8.66
N THR A 355 -37.00 2.64 -8.63
CA THR A 355 -37.61 3.04 -7.35
C THR A 355 -38.12 1.84 -6.55
N ALA A 356 -38.62 0.79 -7.20
CA ALA A 356 -39.06 -0.42 -6.50
C ALA A 356 -37.88 -1.21 -5.88
N ALA A 357 -36.71 -1.20 -6.50
CA ALA A 357 -35.54 -1.91 -6.06
C ALA A 357 -34.72 -1.11 -5.00
N PHE A 358 -34.45 0.18 -5.26
CA PHE A 358 -33.54 0.99 -4.44
C PHE A 358 -34.26 2.02 -3.57
N GLY A 359 -35.60 2.14 -3.63
CA GLY A 359 -36.37 3.17 -2.93
C GLY A 359 -36.17 4.56 -3.56
N ALA A 360 -36.10 5.58 -2.70
CA ALA A 360 -35.80 6.95 -3.15
C ALA A 360 -34.34 7.07 -3.58
N VAL A 361 -34.10 7.59 -4.78
CA VAL A 361 -32.77 7.79 -5.35
C VAL A 361 -32.62 9.23 -5.82
N GLU A 362 -31.39 9.75 -5.80
CA GLU A 362 -31.02 11.03 -6.38
C GLU A 362 -30.53 10.83 -7.82
N MET A 363 -31.33 11.31 -8.80
CA MET A 363 -30.96 11.18 -10.21
C MET A 363 -29.84 12.14 -10.59
N VAL A 364 -28.86 11.61 -11.33
CA VAL A 364 -27.73 12.37 -11.88
C VAL A 364 -27.77 12.32 -13.40
N SER A 365 -27.56 13.44 -14.06
CA SER A 365 -27.49 13.48 -15.52
C SER A 365 -26.31 14.31 -15.99
N VAL A 366 -25.69 13.87 -17.09
CA VAL A 366 -24.55 14.54 -17.73
C VAL A 366 -24.87 14.70 -19.21
N GLU A 367 -24.71 15.90 -19.75
CA GLU A 367 -24.97 16.19 -21.15
C GLU A 367 -24.15 15.26 -22.08
N GLY A 368 -24.80 14.69 -23.07
CA GLY A 368 -24.18 13.79 -24.05
C GLY A 368 -24.00 12.36 -23.57
N ILE A 369 -24.46 11.98 -22.37
CA ILE A 369 -24.52 10.59 -21.92
C ILE A 369 -25.98 10.14 -21.90
N ASN A 370 -26.31 9.11 -22.70
CA ASN A 370 -27.64 8.56 -22.77
C ASN A 370 -27.81 7.34 -21.90
N GLU A 371 -27.83 7.56 -20.56
CA GLU A 371 -27.96 6.55 -19.53
C GLU A 371 -28.85 7.05 -18.38
N LYS A 372 -29.25 6.16 -17.50
CA LYS A 372 -29.84 6.51 -16.21
C LYS A 372 -28.80 6.31 -15.13
N ALA A 373 -28.47 7.41 -14.44
CA ALA A 373 -27.54 7.35 -13.33
C ALA A 373 -28.18 7.98 -12.09
N PHE A 374 -27.82 7.43 -10.91
CA PHE A 374 -28.38 7.88 -9.64
C PHE A 374 -27.48 7.52 -8.46
N ILE A 375 -27.69 8.21 -7.34
CA ILE A 375 -27.14 7.85 -6.04
C ILE A 375 -28.26 7.23 -5.20
N THR A 376 -27.97 6.10 -4.55
CA THR A 376 -28.92 5.43 -3.64
C THR A 376 -29.02 6.16 -2.30
N GLY A 377 -30.05 5.89 -1.52
CA GLY A 377 -30.00 6.13 -0.09
C GLY A 377 -28.89 5.29 0.58
N VAL A 378 -28.60 5.58 1.85
CA VAL A 378 -27.71 4.74 2.65
C VAL A 378 -28.36 3.37 2.84
N MET A 379 -27.66 2.31 2.48
CA MET A 379 -28.15 0.94 2.56
C MET A 379 -27.00 -0.05 2.78
N LYS A 380 -27.30 -1.21 3.36
CA LYS A 380 -26.33 -2.31 3.49
C LYS A 380 -25.90 -2.81 2.12
N GLU A 381 -24.63 -3.24 1.99
CA GLU A 381 -24.12 -3.78 0.72
C GLU A 381 -24.88 -5.06 0.29
N SER A 382 -25.30 -5.90 1.25
CA SER A 382 -26.17 -7.04 0.95
C SER A 382 -27.52 -6.63 0.37
N ALA A 383 -28.15 -5.59 0.92
CA ALA A 383 -29.42 -5.05 0.41
C ALA A 383 -29.25 -4.39 -0.96
N PHE A 384 -28.11 -3.72 -1.20
CA PHE A 384 -27.76 -3.21 -2.52
C PHE A 384 -27.66 -4.33 -3.56
N ASN A 385 -26.98 -5.43 -3.25
CA ASN A 385 -26.82 -6.56 -4.16
C ASN A 385 -28.18 -7.19 -4.52
N GLU A 386 -29.06 -7.38 -3.53
CA GLU A 386 -30.43 -7.86 -3.78
C GLU A 386 -31.27 -6.89 -4.64
N ALA A 387 -31.11 -5.58 -4.42
CA ALA A 387 -31.78 -4.56 -5.20
C ALA A 387 -31.27 -4.54 -6.64
N ALA A 388 -29.97 -4.68 -6.82
CA ALA A 388 -29.30 -4.72 -8.13
C ALA A 388 -29.82 -5.89 -8.99
N GLU A 389 -29.96 -7.10 -8.40
CA GLU A 389 -30.54 -8.27 -9.08
C GLU A 389 -32.00 -8.01 -9.56
N LYS A 390 -32.78 -7.30 -8.75
CA LYS A 390 -34.18 -6.97 -9.08
C LYS A 390 -34.33 -5.85 -10.07
N ALA A 391 -33.40 -4.88 -10.09
CA ALA A 391 -33.46 -3.72 -10.97
C ALA A 391 -33.10 -4.02 -12.43
N GLY A 392 -32.39 -5.12 -12.69
CA GLY A 392 -31.93 -5.52 -14.02
C GLY A 392 -30.47 -5.14 -14.29
N HIS A 393 -30.13 -4.90 -15.55
CA HIS A 393 -28.75 -4.67 -15.96
C HIS A 393 -28.19 -3.37 -15.38
N ILE A 394 -27.14 -3.47 -14.57
CA ILE A 394 -26.32 -2.36 -14.09
C ILE A 394 -25.07 -2.28 -14.97
N ILE A 395 -24.80 -1.11 -15.52
CA ILE A 395 -23.59 -0.83 -16.33
C ILE A 395 -22.38 -0.75 -15.39
N ASN A 396 -22.49 0.05 -14.32
CA ASN A 396 -21.44 0.17 -13.30
C ASN A 396 -22.04 0.63 -11.96
N ARG A 397 -21.35 0.30 -10.88
CA ARG A 397 -21.62 0.83 -9.56
C ARG A 397 -20.32 1.23 -8.87
N ILE A 398 -20.32 2.36 -8.16
CA ILE A 398 -19.18 2.84 -7.42
C ILE A 398 -19.65 3.22 -6.02
N ARG A 399 -18.91 2.79 -5.00
CA ARG A 399 -19.19 3.12 -3.60
C ARG A 399 -18.86 4.59 -3.32
N LEU A 400 -19.69 5.25 -2.51
CA LEU A 400 -19.37 6.58 -1.96
C LEU A 400 -18.65 6.40 -0.62
N ASP A 401 -17.71 7.31 -0.38
CA ASP A 401 -17.05 7.44 0.92
C ASP A 401 -17.91 8.30 1.83
#